data_6fddd02460f3879683e4b5830e5fb093
#
_entry.id   6fddd02460f3879683e4b5830e5fb093
#
_cell.length_a   1.000
_cell.length_b   1.000
_cell.length_c   1.000
_cell.angle_alpha   90.00
_cell.angle_beta   90.00
_cell.angle_gamma   90.00
#
_symmetry.space_group_name_H-M   'P 1'
#
loop_
_entity.id
_entity.type
_entity.pdbx_description
1 polymer ?
#
loop_
_entity_poly.entity_id
_entity_poly.type
_entity_poly.pdbx_seq_one_letter_code
_entity_poly.pdbx_strand_id
1 'polypeptide(L)'
;MVSTPLKHTPYDGSSKPFTIGLIPLQEEEWLEEDQNLVAYIDEKLSLYKSLPDKVLVEDEGTREAQNEVLALVRDHALKRYPSFYQYTDDVMTVAGQRRIDLKDAGLSPIARAALLVQEDLVLMRKGAEGWKLAAASLCFPSAWSLLEKFRRPLNQIHRPVPGFGAGTRNAGLIERMFDNLDPARLVLRWNWSLHGDAALYHPHSNPGPGPRFGEGDMRGRVWLRLERQTLRKLPQSGDILFTIRIHLNPIEMLESHPNGPALAQSLDEQLAGLTADEADYKGIGAERARLSVRLQEIATGTTRP
;
A
#
# COMPACT_ATOMS: atom_id res chain seq x y z
N MET A 1 4.29 15.57 7.14
CA MET A 1 4.13 15.31 5.69
C MET A 1 3.44 16.51 5.06
N VAL A 2 3.88 16.92 3.88
CA VAL A 2 3.21 17.99 3.12
C VAL A 2 1.98 17.38 2.46
N SER A 3 0.82 18.04 2.58
CA SER A 3 -0.39 17.62 1.90
C SER A 3 -0.18 17.70 0.38
N THR A 4 -0.32 16.57 -0.30
CA THR A 4 -0.32 16.49 -1.77
C THR A 4 -1.75 16.66 -2.27
N PRO A 5 -2.00 17.31 -3.42
CA PRO A 5 -3.32 17.31 -4.04
C PRO A 5 -3.86 15.88 -4.16
N LEU A 6 -5.18 15.71 -4.05
CA LEU A 6 -5.84 14.40 -4.26
C LEU A 6 -5.61 13.95 -5.71
N LYS A 7 -4.52 13.19 -5.91
CA LYS A 7 -4.14 12.68 -7.23
C LYS A 7 -4.98 11.45 -7.62
N HIS A 8 -5.38 10.67 -6.63
CA HIS A 8 -6.05 9.39 -6.82
C HIS A 8 -7.33 9.34 -5.99
N THR A 9 -8.40 8.91 -6.60
CA THR A 9 -9.74 8.85 -6.00
C THR A 9 -10.43 7.50 -6.25
N PRO A 10 -9.83 6.36 -5.83
CA PRO A 10 -10.35 5.02 -6.15
C PRO A 10 -11.70 4.70 -5.48
N TYR A 11 -12.25 5.63 -4.75
CA TYR A 11 -13.57 5.61 -4.13
C TYR A 11 -14.62 6.45 -4.89
N ASP A 12 -14.34 6.78 -6.16
CA ASP A 12 -15.20 7.58 -7.05
C ASP A 12 -16.42 6.82 -7.62
N GLY A 13 -16.61 5.56 -7.23
CA GLY A 13 -17.69 4.70 -7.71
C GLY A 13 -17.33 3.85 -8.94
N SER A 14 -16.18 4.08 -9.57
CA SER A 14 -15.72 3.28 -10.73
C SER A 14 -15.39 1.83 -10.37
N SER A 15 -15.08 1.56 -9.10
CA SER A 15 -14.85 0.20 -8.58
C SER A 15 -15.48 0.01 -7.22
N LYS A 16 -15.81 -1.25 -6.90
CA LYS A 16 -16.35 -1.62 -5.58
C LYS A 16 -15.21 -2.08 -4.66
N PRO A 17 -15.29 -1.79 -3.34
CA PRO A 17 -14.42 -2.43 -2.35
C PRO A 17 -14.52 -3.97 -2.42
N PHE A 18 -13.51 -4.66 -1.89
CA PHE A 18 -13.47 -6.13 -1.85
C PHE A 18 -13.60 -6.82 -3.22
N THR A 19 -13.11 -6.16 -4.27
CA THR A 19 -12.96 -6.78 -5.60
C THR A 19 -11.47 -6.99 -5.91
N ILE A 20 -11.16 -7.88 -6.86
CA ILE A 20 -9.79 -8.07 -7.34
C ILE A 20 -9.32 -6.79 -8.04
N GLY A 21 -10.15 -6.22 -8.92
CA GLY A 21 -10.01 -4.84 -9.45
C GLY A 21 -8.69 -4.54 -10.14
N LEU A 22 -8.06 -5.55 -10.80
CA LEU A 22 -6.80 -5.35 -11.52
C LEU A 22 -7.04 -4.63 -12.85
N ILE A 23 -6.21 -3.63 -13.11
CA ILE A 23 -6.15 -2.91 -14.39
C ILE A 23 -4.72 -2.95 -14.94
N PRO A 24 -4.53 -2.95 -16.27
CA PRO A 24 -3.20 -2.82 -16.86
C PRO A 24 -2.51 -1.52 -16.45
N LEU A 25 -1.19 -1.56 -16.30
CA LEU A 25 -0.37 -0.42 -15.95
C LEU A 25 0.78 -0.29 -16.95
N GLN A 26 1.09 0.95 -17.34
CA GLN A 26 2.24 1.23 -18.18
C GLN A 26 3.53 1.19 -17.36
N GLU A 27 4.66 0.82 -17.99
CA GLU A 27 5.97 0.73 -17.32
C GLU A 27 6.37 2.07 -16.68
N GLU A 28 6.08 3.19 -17.31
CA GLU A 28 6.40 4.54 -16.84
C GLU A 28 5.64 4.92 -15.57
N GLU A 29 4.53 4.26 -15.29
CA GLU A 29 3.66 4.52 -14.13
C GLU A 29 3.90 3.53 -12.98
N TRP A 30 4.90 2.64 -13.11
CA TRP A 30 5.10 1.54 -12.16
C TRP A 30 5.28 2.03 -10.71
N LEU A 31 6.26 2.89 -10.45
CA LEU A 31 6.54 3.49 -9.13
C LEU A 31 6.20 4.97 -9.16
N GLU A 32 5.75 5.52 -8.04
CA GLU A 32 5.35 6.91 -7.94
C GLU A 32 6.18 7.66 -6.90
N GLU A 33 6.87 8.71 -7.35
CA GLU A 33 7.63 9.60 -6.50
C GLU A 33 6.90 10.93 -6.28
N ASP A 34 6.98 11.45 -5.07
CA ASP A 34 6.49 12.79 -4.75
C ASP A 34 7.41 13.51 -3.75
N GLN A 35 7.03 14.71 -3.37
CA GLN A 35 7.78 15.57 -2.45
C GLN A 35 8.00 14.97 -1.05
N ASN A 36 7.29 13.90 -0.68
CA ASN A 36 7.45 13.21 0.59
C ASN A 36 8.46 12.04 0.52
N LEU A 37 9.14 11.81 -0.62
CA LEU A 37 10.06 10.69 -0.81
C LEU A 37 11.07 10.57 0.35
N VAL A 38 11.74 11.65 0.69
CA VAL A 38 12.75 11.66 1.77
C VAL A 38 12.13 11.31 3.13
N ALA A 39 10.95 11.85 3.43
CA ALA A 39 10.26 11.55 4.69
C ALA A 39 9.88 10.07 4.82
N TYR A 40 9.48 9.42 3.71
CA TYR A 40 9.20 7.98 3.69
C TYR A 40 10.47 7.15 3.87
N ILE A 41 11.57 7.55 3.25
CA ILE A 41 12.89 6.89 3.43
C ILE A 41 13.34 7.02 4.89
N ASP A 42 13.21 8.18 5.50
CA ASP A 42 13.58 8.42 6.90
C ASP A 42 12.75 7.55 7.86
N GLU A 43 11.45 7.42 7.61
CA GLU A 43 10.58 6.54 8.38
C GLU A 43 10.99 5.07 8.23
N LYS A 44 11.31 4.61 7.01
CA LYS A 44 11.84 3.25 6.78
C LYS A 44 13.15 3.01 7.53
N LEU A 45 14.10 3.96 7.45
CA LEU A 45 15.37 3.87 8.17
C LEU A 45 15.16 3.83 9.69
N SER A 46 14.22 4.61 10.22
CA SER A 46 13.83 4.58 11.63
C SER A 46 13.29 3.21 12.03
N LEU A 47 12.39 2.65 11.22
CA LEU A 47 11.80 1.32 11.45
C LEU A 47 12.83 0.19 11.31
N TYR A 48 13.76 0.28 10.35
CA TYR A 48 14.86 -0.70 10.21
C TYR A 48 15.75 -0.72 11.45
N LYS A 49 15.95 0.44 12.08
CA LYS A 49 16.74 0.56 13.30
C LYS A 49 15.99 0.07 14.53
N SER A 50 14.72 0.42 14.67
CA SER A 50 13.93 0.20 15.90
C SER A 50 13.18 -1.13 15.90
N LEU A 51 12.73 -1.61 14.74
CA LEU A 51 11.84 -2.76 14.57
C LEU A 51 12.25 -3.65 13.37
N PRO A 52 13.56 -3.96 13.15
CA PRO A 52 14.00 -4.67 11.95
C PRO A 52 13.23 -5.98 11.73
N ASP A 53 13.06 -6.79 12.77
CA ASP A 53 12.37 -8.09 12.71
C ASP A 53 10.85 -7.97 12.43
N LYS A 54 10.28 -6.77 12.50
CA LYS A 54 8.85 -6.53 12.22
C LYS A 54 8.59 -6.06 10.79
N VAL A 55 9.61 -5.47 10.15
CA VAL A 55 9.47 -4.83 8.84
C VAL A 55 10.33 -5.45 7.75
N LEU A 56 11.29 -6.32 8.10
CA LEU A 56 12.18 -7.01 7.17
C LEU A 56 12.07 -8.53 7.38
N VAL A 57 11.83 -9.25 6.31
CA VAL A 57 11.84 -10.71 6.29
C VAL A 57 12.44 -11.23 4.99
N GLU A 58 13.12 -12.37 5.04
CA GLU A 58 13.57 -13.10 3.85
C GLU A 58 13.61 -14.61 4.10
N ASP A 59 13.24 -15.37 3.08
CA ASP A 59 13.38 -16.83 3.04
C ASP A 59 14.70 -17.20 2.36
N GLU A 60 15.24 -18.36 2.69
CA GLU A 60 16.45 -18.88 2.05
C GLU A 60 16.29 -18.96 0.52
N GLY A 61 17.38 -18.71 -0.21
CA GLY A 61 17.41 -18.75 -1.68
C GLY A 61 16.69 -17.62 -2.38
N THR A 62 16.25 -16.56 -1.69
CA THR A 62 15.57 -15.42 -2.32
C THR A 62 16.52 -14.30 -2.80
N ARG A 63 17.80 -14.37 -2.45
CA ARG A 63 18.78 -13.29 -2.67
C ARG A 63 18.95 -12.91 -4.15
N GLU A 64 18.92 -13.86 -5.06
CA GLU A 64 19.02 -13.58 -6.51
C GLU A 64 17.82 -12.78 -7.00
N ALA A 65 16.60 -13.20 -6.65
CA ALA A 65 15.39 -12.45 -6.99
C ALA A 65 15.33 -11.07 -6.31
N GLN A 66 15.83 -10.93 -5.08
CA GLN A 66 15.95 -9.63 -4.42
C GLN A 66 16.96 -8.71 -5.15
N ASN A 67 18.07 -9.25 -5.68
CA ASN A 67 19.01 -8.48 -6.50
C ASN A 67 18.37 -8.05 -7.83
N GLU A 68 17.53 -8.90 -8.44
CA GLU A 68 16.74 -8.55 -9.62
C GLU A 68 15.79 -7.38 -9.31
N VAL A 69 15.10 -7.42 -8.16
CA VAL A 69 14.26 -6.29 -7.67
C VAL A 69 15.07 -5.02 -7.51
N LEU A 70 16.24 -5.09 -6.86
CA LEU A 70 17.10 -3.93 -6.64
C LEU A 70 17.53 -3.29 -7.97
N ALA A 71 17.93 -4.10 -8.93
CA ALA A 71 18.32 -3.62 -10.27
C ALA A 71 17.14 -2.95 -11.00
N LEU A 72 15.97 -3.59 -11.01
CA LEU A 72 14.76 -3.06 -11.65
C LEU A 72 14.29 -1.75 -11.04
N VAL A 73 14.26 -1.65 -9.71
CA VAL A 73 13.87 -0.41 -8.99
C VAL A 73 14.87 0.70 -9.26
N ARG A 74 16.18 0.43 -9.17
CA ARG A 74 17.24 1.40 -9.47
C ARG A 74 17.10 1.94 -10.88
N ASP A 75 16.99 1.05 -11.86
CA ASP A 75 16.98 1.42 -13.28
C ASP A 75 15.70 2.20 -13.64
N HIS A 76 14.57 1.82 -13.07
CA HIS A 76 13.32 2.58 -13.20
C HIS A 76 13.44 3.97 -12.59
N ALA A 77 13.95 4.09 -11.37
CA ALA A 77 14.11 5.37 -10.67
C ALA A 77 15.01 6.33 -11.46
N LEU A 78 16.16 5.85 -11.94
CA LEU A 78 17.09 6.65 -12.76
C LEU A 78 16.48 7.08 -14.11
N LYS A 79 15.76 6.19 -14.76
CA LYS A 79 15.13 6.47 -16.06
C LYS A 79 13.95 7.44 -15.92
N ARG A 80 13.10 7.21 -14.92
CA ARG A 80 11.81 7.91 -14.80
C ARG A 80 11.92 9.24 -14.06
N TYR A 81 12.81 9.30 -13.05
CA TYR A 81 12.93 10.42 -12.14
C TYR A 81 14.38 10.96 -12.04
N PRO A 82 15.03 11.30 -13.16
CA PRO A 82 16.46 11.70 -13.17
C PRO A 82 16.76 12.96 -12.35
N SER A 83 15.76 13.78 -12.03
CA SER A 83 15.91 14.94 -11.15
C SER A 83 15.96 14.56 -9.66
N PHE A 84 15.44 13.39 -9.30
CA PHE A 84 15.45 12.90 -7.92
C PHE A 84 16.64 11.98 -7.63
N TYR A 85 17.22 11.33 -8.64
CA TYR A 85 18.21 10.27 -8.45
C TYR A 85 19.50 10.54 -9.21
N GLN A 86 20.62 10.31 -8.49
CA GLN A 86 21.96 10.27 -9.07
C GLN A 86 22.65 8.98 -8.60
N TYR A 87 23.34 8.29 -9.51
CA TYR A 87 24.01 7.04 -9.21
C TYR A 87 25.49 7.13 -9.56
N THR A 88 26.35 6.92 -8.55
CA THR A 88 27.82 6.95 -8.71
C THR A 88 28.45 5.98 -7.71
N ASP A 89 29.36 5.13 -8.17
CA ASP A 89 30.15 4.21 -7.35
C ASP A 89 29.29 3.34 -6.40
N ASP A 90 28.23 2.74 -6.96
CA ASP A 90 27.25 1.91 -6.24
C ASP A 90 26.44 2.65 -5.18
N VAL A 91 26.52 3.95 -5.11
CA VAL A 91 25.73 4.80 -4.21
C VAL A 91 24.64 5.53 -4.99
N MET A 92 23.39 5.37 -4.54
CA MET A 92 22.28 6.16 -5.02
C MET A 92 22.08 7.38 -4.13
N THR A 93 22.18 8.57 -4.71
CA THR A 93 21.77 9.81 -4.04
C THR A 93 20.33 10.11 -4.38
N VAL A 94 19.47 10.17 -3.37
CA VAL A 94 18.02 10.38 -3.50
C VAL A 94 17.68 11.80 -3.09
N ALA A 95 17.01 12.54 -3.98
CA ALA A 95 16.58 13.92 -3.81
C ALA A 95 17.70 14.88 -3.32
N GLY A 96 18.96 14.58 -3.62
CA GLY A 96 20.13 15.33 -3.13
C GLY A 96 20.35 15.27 -1.62
N GLN A 97 19.60 14.45 -0.88
CA GLN A 97 19.56 14.46 0.58
C GLN A 97 19.96 13.13 1.22
N ARG A 98 19.67 11.99 0.59
CA ARG A 98 19.95 10.67 1.15
C ARG A 98 20.89 9.90 0.24
N ARG A 99 21.90 9.31 0.83
CA ARG A 99 22.89 8.47 0.15
C ARG A 99 22.65 7.02 0.59
N ILE A 100 22.32 6.16 -0.35
CA ILE A 100 22.03 4.73 -0.14
C ILE A 100 23.10 3.92 -0.86
N ASP A 101 23.93 3.22 -0.10
CA ASP A 101 24.90 2.27 -0.63
C ASP A 101 24.17 1.00 -1.07
N LEU A 102 24.18 0.74 -2.38
CA LEU A 102 23.51 -0.43 -2.97
C LEU A 102 24.27 -1.73 -2.74
N LYS A 103 25.50 -1.64 -2.18
CA LYS A 103 26.32 -2.81 -1.77
C LYS A 103 26.38 -3.00 -0.26
N ASP A 104 25.66 -2.22 0.53
CA ASP A 104 25.62 -2.39 1.99
C ASP A 104 25.26 -3.83 2.36
N ALA A 105 26.24 -4.58 2.91
CA ALA A 105 26.07 -5.95 3.30
C ALA A 105 25.17 -6.13 4.55
N GLY A 106 24.95 -5.06 5.34
CA GLY A 106 24.09 -5.04 6.50
C GLY A 106 22.59 -5.09 6.16
N LEU A 107 22.22 -4.80 4.90
CA LEU A 107 20.86 -4.82 4.43
C LEU A 107 20.64 -5.85 3.31
N SER A 108 19.48 -6.48 3.31
CA SER A 108 19.08 -7.34 2.19
C SER A 108 18.89 -6.53 0.91
N PRO A 109 19.03 -7.13 -0.31
CA PRO A 109 18.84 -6.38 -1.54
C PRO A 109 17.46 -5.73 -1.67
N ILE A 110 16.40 -6.39 -1.19
CA ILE A 110 15.04 -5.82 -1.19
C ILE A 110 14.92 -4.64 -0.21
N ALA A 111 15.62 -4.67 0.92
CA ALA A 111 15.65 -3.55 1.86
C ALA A 111 16.35 -2.34 1.26
N ARG A 112 17.48 -2.54 0.55
CA ARG A 112 18.18 -1.48 -0.18
C ARG A 112 17.32 -0.90 -1.31
N ALA A 113 16.61 -1.76 -2.05
CA ALA A 113 15.66 -1.33 -3.09
C ALA A 113 14.54 -0.46 -2.49
N ALA A 114 13.98 -0.87 -1.35
CA ALA A 114 12.91 -0.15 -0.68
C ALA A 114 13.33 1.22 -0.14
N LEU A 115 14.62 1.45 0.12
CA LEU A 115 15.16 2.76 0.48
C LEU A 115 15.33 3.70 -0.72
N LEU A 116 15.07 3.24 -1.92
CA LEU A 116 15.07 4.10 -3.12
C LEU A 116 13.67 4.68 -3.40
N VAL A 117 12.61 4.10 -2.87
CA VAL A 117 11.22 4.40 -3.26
C VAL A 117 10.32 4.55 -2.04
N GLN A 118 9.12 5.07 -2.24
CA GLN A 118 8.14 5.24 -1.18
C GLN A 118 7.31 3.96 -0.95
N GLU A 119 7.30 3.05 -1.91
CA GLU A 119 6.59 1.77 -1.85
C GLU A 119 7.21 0.82 -0.83
N ASP A 120 6.38 0.02 -0.16
CA ASP A 120 6.78 -1.26 0.42
C ASP A 120 6.97 -2.28 -0.70
N LEU A 121 7.94 -3.18 -0.55
CA LEU A 121 8.31 -4.19 -1.53
C LEU A 121 8.13 -5.58 -0.94
N VAL A 122 7.35 -6.42 -1.62
CA VAL A 122 7.04 -7.80 -1.18
C VAL A 122 7.33 -8.75 -2.33
N LEU A 123 8.17 -9.75 -2.09
CA LEU A 123 8.50 -10.80 -3.03
C LEU A 123 7.63 -12.03 -2.78
N MET A 124 6.86 -12.43 -3.78
CA MET A 124 6.02 -13.62 -3.76
C MET A 124 6.69 -14.71 -4.59
N ARG A 125 6.87 -15.89 -4.00
CA ARG A 125 7.50 -17.05 -4.64
C ARG A 125 6.55 -18.22 -4.72
N LYS A 126 6.55 -18.93 -5.86
CA LYS A 126 5.76 -20.15 -6.01
C LYS A 126 6.44 -21.31 -5.30
N GLY A 127 5.73 -21.94 -4.37
CA GLY A 127 6.14 -23.16 -3.66
C GLY A 127 5.19 -24.30 -3.93
N ALA A 128 5.36 -25.41 -3.19
CA ALA A 128 4.51 -26.60 -3.31
C ALA A 128 3.04 -26.33 -2.97
N GLU A 129 2.79 -25.41 -2.03
CA GLU A 129 1.44 -25.04 -1.57
C GLU A 129 0.89 -23.77 -2.27
N GLY A 130 1.44 -23.37 -3.41
CA GLY A 130 1.08 -22.15 -4.13
C GLY A 130 2.03 -20.99 -3.87
N TRP A 131 1.60 -19.78 -4.21
CA TRP A 131 2.38 -18.55 -4.02
C TRP A 131 2.42 -18.13 -2.57
N LYS A 132 3.63 -17.88 -2.03
CA LYS A 132 3.86 -17.46 -0.64
C LYS A 132 4.66 -16.17 -0.57
N LEU A 133 4.52 -15.42 0.52
CA LEU A 133 5.38 -14.28 0.84
C LEU A 133 6.76 -14.82 1.24
N ALA A 134 7.78 -14.53 0.43
CA ALA A 134 9.12 -15.09 0.56
C ALA A 134 10.17 -14.08 1.04
N ALA A 135 10.05 -12.81 0.71
CA ALA A 135 10.88 -11.73 1.25
C ALA A 135 10.09 -10.43 1.23
N ALA A 136 10.40 -9.51 2.13
CA ALA A 136 9.80 -8.19 2.11
C ALA A 136 10.61 -7.15 2.87
N SER A 137 10.50 -5.90 2.41
CA SER A 137 10.61 -4.70 3.19
C SER A 137 9.23 -4.08 3.25
N LEU A 138 8.54 -4.20 4.39
CA LEU A 138 7.17 -3.76 4.60
C LEU A 138 7.09 -2.90 5.86
N CYS A 139 7.20 -1.60 5.65
CA CYS A 139 7.24 -0.58 6.68
C CYS A 139 5.88 0.07 6.95
N PHE A 140 4.96 -0.02 5.99
CA PHE A 140 3.71 0.73 6.04
C PHE A 140 2.48 -0.18 5.93
N PRO A 141 2.35 -1.19 6.81
CA PRO A 141 1.21 -2.10 6.79
C PRO A 141 -0.09 -1.38 7.12
N SER A 142 -1.21 -1.85 6.58
CA SER A 142 -2.55 -1.36 6.89
C SER A 142 -3.31 -2.41 7.69
N ALA A 143 -3.21 -2.34 9.02
CA ALA A 143 -3.93 -3.19 9.94
C ALA A 143 -3.57 -4.70 9.85
N TRP A 144 -2.32 -5.03 9.54
CA TRP A 144 -1.81 -6.40 9.53
C TRP A 144 -0.31 -6.46 9.82
N SER A 145 0.17 -7.61 10.31
CA SER A 145 1.57 -7.84 10.64
C SER A 145 2.27 -8.63 9.54
N LEU A 146 3.48 -8.17 9.13
CA LEU A 146 4.33 -8.89 8.18
C LEU A 146 4.65 -10.30 8.66
N LEU A 147 4.97 -10.48 9.94
CA LEU A 147 5.34 -11.78 10.51
C LEU A 147 4.20 -12.80 10.45
N GLU A 148 2.93 -12.36 10.57
CA GLU A 148 1.78 -13.25 10.45
C GLU A 148 1.58 -13.78 9.03
N LYS A 149 2.11 -13.07 8.03
CA LYS A 149 1.96 -13.42 6.61
C LYS A 149 3.21 -14.04 5.99
N PHE A 150 4.36 -13.87 6.63
CA PHE A 150 5.63 -14.41 6.14
C PHE A 150 5.58 -15.95 6.01
N ARG A 151 6.03 -16.45 4.86
CA ARG A 151 5.99 -17.86 4.46
C ARG A 151 4.58 -18.45 4.29
N ARG A 152 3.52 -17.66 4.44
CA ARG A 152 2.15 -18.14 4.28
C ARG A 152 1.75 -18.13 2.80
N PRO A 153 1.03 -19.16 2.33
CA PRO A 153 0.44 -19.15 1.00
C PRO A 153 -0.69 -18.12 0.87
N LEU A 154 -0.99 -17.68 -0.35
CA LEU A 154 -1.96 -16.61 -0.64
C LEU A 154 -3.33 -16.84 0.01
N ASN A 155 -3.84 -18.06 -0.01
CA ASN A 155 -5.12 -18.41 0.58
C ASN A 155 -5.16 -18.22 2.11
N GLN A 156 -4.02 -18.36 2.80
CA GLN A 156 -3.88 -18.07 4.22
C GLN A 156 -3.66 -16.57 4.47
N ILE A 157 -2.89 -15.89 3.60
CA ILE A 157 -2.70 -14.43 3.67
C ILE A 157 -4.03 -13.70 3.57
N HIS A 158 -4.92 -14.15 2.66
CA HIS A 158 -6.22 -13.53 2.43
C HIS A 158 -7.36 -14.07 3.31
N ARG A 159 -7.10 -15.06 4.16
CA ARG A 159 -8.12 -15.65 5.03
C ARG A 159 -8.94 -14.64 5.85
N PRO A 160 -8.34 -13.55 6.41
CA PRO A 160 -9.10 -12.55 7.14
C PRO A 160 -9.99 -11.66 6.27
N VAL A 161 -9.75 -11.62 4.94
CA VAL A 161 -10.47 -10.73 4.02
C VAL A 161 -11.81 -11.35 3.65
N PRO A 162 -12.95 -10.67 3.90
CA PRO A 162 -14.27 -11.19 3.54
C PRO A 162 -14.36 -11.58 2.06
N GLY A 163 -14.79 -12.81 1.79
CA GLY A 163 -14.94 -13.36 0.43
C GLY A 163 -13.64 -13.81 -0.27
N PHE A 164 -12.47 -13.81 0.42
CA PHE A 164 -11.16 -14.16 -0.16
C PHE A 164 -10.48 -15.35 0.52
N GLY A 165 -11.10 -15.97 1.51
CA GLY A 165 -10.57 -17.15 2.19
C GLY A 165 -10.51 -18.39 1.30
N ALA A 166 -9.82 -19.43 1.77
CA ALA A 166 -9.68 -20.70 1.07
C ALA A 166 -11.03 -21.27 0.63
N GLY A 167 -11.10 -21.82 -0.57
CA GLY A 167 -12.33 -22.39 -1.15
C GLY A 167 -13.30 -21.37 -1.77
N THR A 168 -13.04 -20.08 -1.65
CA THR A 168 -13.86 -19.06 -2.32
C THR A 168 -13.48 -18.91 -3.80
N ARG A 169 -14.41 -18.40 -4.61
CA ARG A 169 -14.17 -18.06 -6.01
C ARG A 169 -13.01 -17.08 -6.18
N ASN A 170 -12.93 -16.06 -5.30
CA ASN A 170 -11.87 -15.03 -5.37
C ASN A 170 -10.50 -15.62 -5.08
N ALA A 171 -10.35 -16.52 -4.10
CA ALA A 171 -9.10 -17.19 -3.84
C ALA A 171 -8.57 -17.94 -5.09
N GLY A 172 -9.43 -18.72 -5.73
CA GLY A 172 -9.07 -19.43 -6.97
C GLY A 172 -8.77 -18.49 -8.16
N LEU A 173 -9.42 -17.33 -8.23
CA LEU A 173 -9.12 -16.31 -9.24
C LEU A 173 -7.75 -15.68 -9.02
N ILE A 174 -7.40 -15.35 -7.77
CA ILE A 174 -6.10 -14.76 -7.41
C ILE A 174 -4.97 -15.75 -7.74
N GLU A 175 -5.10 -17.02 -7.38
CA GLU A 175 -4.08 -18.02 -7.70
C GLU A 175 -3.84 -18.15 -9.19
N ARG A 176 -4.93 -18.27 -9.98
CA ARG A 176 -4.81 -18.31 -11.45
C ARG A 176 -4.20 -17.05 -12.03
N MET A 177 -4.50 -15.88 -11.47
CA MET A 177 -3.91 -14.62 -11.89
C MET A 177 -2.41 -14.59 -11.63
N PHE A 178 -1.96 -15.00 -10.45
CA PHE A 178 -0.53 -15.10 -10.13
C PHE A 178 0.19 -16.09 -11.06
N ASP A 179 -0.43 -17.24 -11.36
CA ASP A 179 0.14 -18.23 -12.26
C ASP A 179 0.32 -17.71 -13.70
N ASN A 180 -0.64 -16.91 -14.16
CA ASN A 180 -0.69 -16.43 -15.54
C ASN A 180 -0.20 -14.98 -15.71
N LEU A 181 0.40 -14.37 -14.66
CA LEU A 181 0.97 -13.03 -14.79
C LEU A 181 2.10 -13.04 -15.82
N ASP A 182 2.00 -12.15 -16.80
CA ASP A 182 2.99 -12.00 -17.88
C ASP A 182 4.10 -11.05 -17.41
N PRO A 183 5.40 -11.42 -17.53
CA PRO A 183 6.52 -10.52 -17.22
C PRO A 183 6.52 -9.20 -17.99
N ALA A 184 5.91 -9.18 -19.19
CA ALA A 184 5.81 -7.99 -20.02
C ALA A 184 4.65 -7.07 -19.62
N ARG A 185 3.83 -7.45 -18.63
CA ARG A 185 2.63 -6.71 -18.25
C ARG A 185 2.61 -6.44 -16.75
N LEU A 186 2.58 -5.17 -16.42
CA LEU A 186 2.29 -4.72 -15.06
C LEU A 186 0.78 -4.58 -14.87
N VAL A 187 0.34 -4.84 -13.65
CA VAL A 187 -1.04 -4.60 -13.25
C VAL A 187 -1.10 -3.80 -11.95
N LEU A 188 -2.13 -3.00 -11.84
CA LEU A 188 -2.42 -2.13 -10.71
C LEU A 188 -3.77 -2.49 -10.12
N ARG A 189 -3.87 -2.39 -8.81
CA ARG A 189 -5.15 -2.30 -8.11
C ARG A 189 -5.09 -1.27 -7.00
N TRP A 190 -6.26 -0.82 -6.59
CA TRP A 190 -6.41 0.09 -5.47
C TRP A 190 -7.12 -0.60 -4.30
N ASN A 191 -6.67 -0.24 -3.10
CA ASN A 191 -7.44 -0.44 -1.88
C ASN A 191 -7.51 0.89 -1.13
N TRP A 192 -8.54 1.07 -0.31
CA TRP A 192 -8.67 2.23 0.54
C TRP A 192 -9.19 1.85 1.93
N SER A 193 -8.83 2.63 2.92
CA SER A 193 -9.29 2.51 4.30
C SER A 193 -9.36 3.90 4.95
N LEU A 194 -10.03 3.98 6.10
CA LEU A 194 -10.12 5.20 6.89
C LEU A 194 -9.38 5.01 8.21
N HIS A 195 -8.53 5.96 8.56
CA HIS A 195 -7.69 5.93 9.75
C HIS A 195 -7.91 7.19 10.60
N GLY A 196 -7.66 7.09 11.92
CA GLY A 196 -7.79 8.19 12.87
C GLY A 196 -6.58 9.11 12.94
N ASP A 197 -5.51 8.77 12.23
CA ASP A 197 -4.25 9.52 12.21
C ASP A 197 -3.51 9.35 10.89
N ALA A 198 -2.42 10.09 10.72
CA ALA A 198 -1.56 10.08 9.53
C ALA A 198 -0.32 9.18 9.66
N ALA A 199 -0.27 8.28 10.65
CA ALA A 199 0.87 7.39 10.79
C ALA A 199 0.96 6.42 9.61
N LEU A 200 2.17 6.14 9.16
CA LEU A 200 2.40 5.17 8.08
C LEU A 200 2.41 3.74 8.61
N TYR A 201 3.00 3.52 9.78
CA TYR A 201 3.13 2.20 10.39
C TYR A 201 1.90 1.83 11.21
N HIS A 202 1.03 0.98 10.66
CA HIS A 202 -0.19 0.47 11.29
C HIS A 202 -0.23 -1.07 11.28
N PRO A 203 0.52 -1.74 12.17
CA PRO A 203 0.61 -3.22 12.17
C PRO A 203 -0.60 -3.93 12.80
N HIS A 204 -1.51 -3.19 13.43
CA HIS A 204 -2.65 -3.76 14.16
C HIS A 204 -3.98 -3.24 13.63
N SER A 205 -4.98 -4.14 13.54
CA SER A 205 -6.33 -3.80 13.11
C SER A 205 -7.14 -3.06 14.17
N ASN A 206 -6.77 -3.22 15.47
CA ASN A 206 -7.47 -2.58 16.57
C ASN A 206 -6.66 -1.38 17.08
N PRO A 207 -7.18 -0.14 16.97
CA PRO A 207 -6.51 1.06 17.44
C PRO A 207 -6.48 1.21 18.98
N GLY A 208 -7.04 0.26 19.73
CA GLY A 208 -7.17 0.35 21.18
C GLY A 208 -8.60 0.62 21.65
N PRO A 209 -8.82 0.86 22.95
CA PRO A 209 -10.14 1.17 23.47
C PRO A 209 -10.63 2.54 23.03
N GLY A 210 -11.90 2.64 22.67
CA GLY A 210 -12.57 3.89 22.28
C GLY A 210 -12.87 3.99 20.79
N PRO A 211 -13.55 5.07 20.37
CA PRO A 211 -13.93 5.29 18.99
C PRO A 211 -12.69 5.59 18.13
N ARG A 212 -12.62 4.97 16.96
CA ARG A 212 -11.47 5.03 16.03
C ARG A 212 -11.08 6.47 15.65
N PHE A 213 -12.05 7.37 15.55
CA PHE A 213 -11.86 8.77 15.18
C PHE A 213 -12.02 9.73 16.36
N GLY A 214 -11.90 9.22 17.60
CA GLY A 214 -12.15 9.99 18.80
C GLY A 214 -13.64 10.32 19.02
N GLU A 215 -13.97 10.96 20.14
CA GLU A 215 -15.31 11.39 20.46
C GLU A 215 -15.64 12.77 19.87
N GLY A 216 -16.92 13.05 19.60
CA GLY A 216 -17.39 14.33 19.09
C GLY A 216 -17.15 14.55 17.61
N ASP A 217 -16.70 15.74 17.22
CA ASP A 217 -16.47 16.14 15.82
C ASP A 217 -15.33 15.32 15.18
N MET A 218 -15.54 14.89 13.94
CA MET A 218 -14.58 14.13 13.16
C MET A 218 -13.60 14.98 12.35
N ARG A 219 -13.74 16.29 12.32
CA ARG A 219 -12.87 17.21 11.56
C ARG A 219 -11.41 17.06 12.00
N GLY A 220 -10.52 16.93 11.01
CA GLY A 220 -9.10 16.72 11.24
C GLY A 220 -8.73 15.37 11.86
N ARG A 221 -9.69 14.45 11.96
CA ARG A 221 -9.49 13.14 12.60
C ARG A 221 -9.74 11.94 11.69
N VAL A 222 -10.09 12.18 10.43
CA VAL A 222 -10.34 11.13 9.45
C VAL A 222 -9.36 11.26 8.31
N TRP A 223 -8.58 10.22 8.12
CA TRP A 223 -7.59 10.12 7.06
C TRP A 223 -7.96 9.04 6.07
N LEU A 224 -8.08 9.41 4.80
CA LEU A 224 -8.14 8.48 3.68
C LEU A 224 -6.74 7.90 3.47
N ARG A 225 -6.62 6.60 3.66
CA ARG A 225 -5.42 5.83 3.38
C ARG A 225 -5.65 5.01 2.12
N LEU A 226 -4.95 5.36 1.06
CA LEU A 226 -5.02 4.66 -0.21
C LEU A 226 -3.79 3.77 -0.35
N GLU A 227 -4.01 2.54 -0.78
CA GLU A 227 -2.94 1.62 -1.16
C GLU A 227 -2.95 1.46 -2.68
N ARG A 228 -1.96 2.04 -3.33
CA ARG A 228 -1.68 1.77 -4.73
C ARG A 228 -0.82 0.49 -4.78
N GLN A 229 -1.38 -0.57 -5.31
CA GLN A 229 -0.77 -1.90 -5.29
C GLN A 229 -0.45 -2.34 -6.71
N THR A 230 0.82 -2.64 -7.01
CA THR A 230 1.21 -3.15 -8.33
C THR A 230 1.76 -4.58 -8.23
N LEU A 231 1.59 -5.34 -9.30
CA LEU A 231 2.16 -6.67 -9.44
C LEU A 231 3.00 -6.72 -10.72
N ARG A 232 4.23 -7.20 -10.56
CA ARG A 232 5.20 -7.40 -11.65
C ARG A 232 5.83 -8.78 -11.51
N LYS A 233 5.68 -9.61 -12.54
CA LYS A 233 6.44 -10.87 -12.62
C LYS A 233 7.86 -10.56 -13.03
N LEU A 234 8.81 -11.06 -12.26
CA LEU A 234 10.24 -10.86 -12.50
C LEU A 234 10.71 -11.75 -13.65
N PRO A 235 11.39 -11.19 -14.68
CA PRO A 235 11.73 -11.94 -15.89
C PRO A 235 12.80 -13.01 -15.69
N GLN A 236 13.67 -12.89 -14.68
CA GLN A 236 14.76 -13.83 -14.44
C GLN A 236 14.36 -14.93 -13.45
N SER A 237 13.89 -14.55 -12.27
CA SER A 237 13.53 -15.47 -11.19
C SER A 237 12.16 -16.12 -11.38
N GLY A 238 11.25 -15.47 -12.11
CA GLY A 238 9.84 -15.86 -12.20
C GLY A 238 9.02 -15.57 -10.94
N ASP A 239 9.63 -15.03 -9.88
CA ASP A 239 8.95 -14.54 -8.70
C ASP A 239 8.08 -13.33 -9.06
N ILE A 240 7.16 -12.94 -8.17
CA ILE A 240 6.32 -11.76 -8.38
C ILE A 240 6.69 -10.71 -7.35
N LEU A 241 7.03 -9.51 -7.80
CA LEU A 241 7.16 -8.34 -6.96
C LEU A 241 5.79 -7.68 -6.82
N PHE A 242 5.33 -7.59 -5.58
CA PHE A 242 4.17 -6.82 -5.16
C PHE A 242 4.65 -5.55 -4.48
N THR A 243 4.23 -4.39 -4.97
CA THR A 243 4.57 -3.09 -4.38
C THR A 243 3.34 -2.44 -3.78
N ILE A 244 3.51 -1.72 -2.69
CA ILE A 244 2.41 -1.03 -2.00
C ILE A 244 2.84 0.42 -1.73
N ARG A 245 2.23 1.37 -2.44
CA ARG A 245 2.38 2.79 -2.18
C ARG A 245 1.23 3.29 -1.32
N ILE A 246 1.56 3.88 -0.18
CA ILE A 246 0.58 4.49 0.70
C ILE A 246 0.43 5.96 0.37
N HIS A 247 -0.79 6.43 0.14
CA HIS A 247 -1.14 7.84 0.10
C HIS A 247 -2.06 8.15 1.28
N LEU A 248 -1.76 9.23 1.99
CA LEU A 248 -2.52 9.68 3.17
C LEU A 248 -3.06 11.08 2.93
N ASN A 249 -4.37 11.20 2.94
CA ASN A 249 -5.06 12.46 2.73
C ASN A 249 -6.09 12.68 3.85
N PRO A 250 -6.09 13.82 4.56
CA PRO A 250 -7.20 14.16 5.43
C PRO A 250 -8.47 14.26 4.60
N ILE A 251 -9.60 13.78 5.13
CA ILE A 251 -10.87 13.76 4.39
C ILE A 251 -11.34 15.18 3.99
N GLU A 252 -10.91 16.18 4.73
CA GLU A 252 -11.17 17.60 4.47
C GLU A 252 -10.62 18.08 3.12
N MET A 253 -9.65 17.37 2.54
CA MET A 253 -9.18 17.72 1.18
C MET A 253 -10.28 17.58 0.11
N LEU A 254 -11.32 16.81 0.39
CA LEU A 254 -12.51 16.75 -0.48
C LEU A 254 -13.23 18.10 -0.54
N GLU A 255 -13.20 18.90 0.53
CA GLU A 255 -13.89 20.22 0.56
C GLU A 255 -13.35 21.20 -0.49
N SER A 256 -12.06 21.09 -0.81
CA SER A 256 -11.37 21.93 -1.79
C SER A 256 -11.19 21.27 -3.17
N HIS A 257 -11.58 20.00 -3.31
CA HIS A 257 -11.43 19.27 -4.57
C HIS A 257 -12.56 19.66 -5.55
N PRO A 258 -12.25 19.89 -6.85
CA PRO A 258 -13.29 20.27 -7.84
C PRO A 258 -14.51 19.34 -7.90
N ASN A 259 -14.28 18.03 -7.72
CA ASN A 259 -15.33 17.01 -7.68
C ASN A 259 -15.63 16.54 -6.24
N GLY A 260 -15.23 17.30 -5.23
CA GLY A 260 -15.33 16.92 -3.82
C GLY A 260 -16.72 16.45 -3.37
N PRO A 261 -17.79 17.18 -3.67
CA PRO A 261 -19.15 16.74 -3.34
C PRO A 261 -19.51 15.35 -3.90
N ALA A 262 -19.20 15.10 -5.18
CA ALA A 262 -19.48 13.80 -5.81
C ALA A 262 -18.61 12.68 -5.24
N LEU A 263 -17.34 12.94 -4.91
CA LEU A 263 -16.45 12.01 -4.30
C LEU A 263 -16.88 11.65 -2.86
N ALA A 264 -17.31 12.64 -2.08
CA ALA A 264 -17.82 12.43 -0.74
C ALA A 264 -19.12 11.60 -0.76
N GLN A 265 -20.03 11.89 -1.69
CA GLN A 265 -21.24 11.10 -1.88
C GLN A 265 -20.90 9.66 -2.28
N SER A 266 -20.01 9.45 -3.24
CA SER A 266 -19.61 8.11 -3.69
C SER A 266 -18.95 7.30 -2.55
N LEU A 267 -18.10 7.94 -1.75
CA LEU A 267 -17.50 7.29 -0.59
C LEU A 267 -18.55 6.89 0.46
N ASP A 268 -19.55 7.75 0.73
CA ASP A 268 -20.67 7.46 1.63
C ASP A 268 -21.50 6.26 1.12
N GLU A 269 -21.83 6.25 -0.19
CA GLU A 269 -22.53 5.14 -0.83
C GLU A 269 -21.75 3.82 -0.74
N GLN A 270 -20.41 3.85 -0.93
CA GLN A 270 -19.56 2.67 -0.77
C GLN A 270 -19.52 2.18 0.68
N LEU A 271 -19.43 3.10 1.65
CA LEU A 271 -19.51 2.75 3.07
C LEU A 271 -20.87 2.12 3.44
N ALA A 272 -21.96 2.70 2.92
CA ALA A 272 -23.30 2.17 3.13
C ALA A 272 -23.49 0.77 2.51
N GLY A 273 -22.84 0.51 1.38
CA GLY A 273 -22.87 -0.76 0.66
C GLY A 273 -22.06 -1.91 1.27
N LEU A 274 -21.19 -1.64 2.26
CA LEU A 274 -20.41 -2.69 2.93
C LEU A 274 -21.33 -3.60 3.78
N THR A 275 -21.08 -4.89 3.73
CA THR A 275 -21.65 -5.85 4.70
C THR A 275 -21.11 -5.59 6.10
N ALA A 276 -21.71 -6.18 7.13
CA ALA A 276 -21.21 -6.07 8.50
C ALA A 276 -19.76 -6.57 8.61
N ASP A 277 -19.47 -7.75 8.06
CA ASP A 277 -18.13 -8.35 8.07
C ASP A 277 -17.09 -7.47 7.36
N GLU A 278 -17.43 -6.83 6.24
CA GLU A 278 -16.56 -5.93 5.50
C GLU A 278 -16.30 -4.63 6.26
N ALA A 279 -17.32 -4.09 6.91
CA ALA A 279 -17.19 -2.90 7.75
C ALA A 279 -16.33 -3.18 9.00
N ASP A 280 -16.51 -4.34 9.62
CA ASP A 280 -15.71 -4.78 10.77
C ASP A 280 -14.26 -5.07 10.35
N TYR A 281 -14.03 -5.70 9.20
CA TYR A 281 -12.69 -5.89 8.64
C TYR A 281 -11.96 -4.55 8.41
N LYS A 282 -12.67 -3.52 7.94
CA LYS A 282 -12.12 -2.16 7.80
C LYS A 282 -12.04 -1.41 9.14
N GLY A 283 -12.54 -1.97 10.23
CA GLY A 283 -12.56 -1.37 11.57
C GLY A 283 -13.42 -0.11 11.67
N ILE A 284 -14.49 -0.02 10.88
CA ILE A 284 -15.37 1.15 10.79
C ILE A 284 -16.84 0.83 11.11
N GLY A 285 -17.17 -0.41 11.52
CA GLY A 285 -18.54 -0.84 11.77
C GLY A 285 -19.29 0.11 12.71
N ALA A 286 -18.71 0.41 13.87
CA ALA A 286 -19.28 1.33 14.85
C ALA A 286 -19.30 2.81 14.44
N GLU A 287 -18.48 3.19 13.46
CA GLU A 287 -18.27 4.58 13.05
C GLU A 287 -19.06 4.99 11.80
N ARG A 288 -19.70 4.03 11.12
CA ARG A 288 -20.37 4.26 9.82
C ARG A 288 -21.35 5.44 9.83
N ALA A 289 -22.19 5.51 10.84
CA ALA A 289 -23.19 6.58 10.94
C ALA A 289 -22.54 7.96 11.09
N ARG A 290 -21.48 8.08 11.90
CA ARG A 290 -20.74 9.32 12.09
C ARG A 290 -19.98 9.72 10.83
N LEU A 291 -19.33 8.75 10.16
CA LEU A 291 -18.65 8.97 8.87
C LEU A 291 -19.62 9.44 7.80
N SER A 292 -20.80 8.81 7.70
CA SER A 292 -21.86 9.21 6.76
C SER A 292 -22.28 10.64 6.97
N VAL A 293 -22.53 11.07 8.23
CA VAL A 293 -22.86 12.47 8.54
C VAL A 293 -21.77 13.41 8.04
N ARG A 294 -20.49 13.10 8.34
CA ARG A 294 -19.37 13.95 7.90
C ARG A 294 -19.24 14.03 6.39
N LEU A 295 -19.40 12.91 5.69
CA LEU A 295 -19.35 12.85 4.22
C LEU A 295 -20.50 13.64 3.58
N GLN A 296 -21.70 13.55 4.14
CA GLN A 296 -22.86 14.33 3.68
C GLN A 296 -22.68 15.85 3.89
N GLU A 297 -22.03 16.27 4.98
CA GLU A 297 -21.65 17.67 5.18
C GLU A 297 -20.72 18.16 4.06
N ILE A 298 -19.72 17.35 3.68
CA ILE A 298 -18.81 17.68 2.57
C ILE A 298 -19.57 17.69 1.24
N ALA A 299 -20.43 16.70 1.00
CA ALA A 299 -21.21 16.58 -0.24
C ALA A 299 -22.18 17.74 -0.46
N THR A 300 -22.75 18.28 0.61
CA THR A 300 -23.72 19.38 0.53
C THR A 300 -23.12 20.77 0.72
N GLY A 301 -21.82 20.85 1.06
CA GLY A 301 -21.16 22.11 1.42
C GLY A 301 -21.70 22.73 2.71
N THR A 302 -22.40 21.95 3.52
CA THR A 302 -23.03 22.42 4.75
C THR A 302 -22.09 22.22 5.92
N THR A 303 -21.30 23.22 6.24
CA THR A 303 -20.56 23.21 7.51
C THR A 303 -21.55 23.52 8.64
N ARG A 304 -21.84 22.56 9.50
CA ARG A 304 -22.51 22.88 10.77
C ARG A 304 -21.57 23.73 11.63
N PRO A 305 -22.08 24.81 12.22
CA PRO A 305 -21.28 25.71 13.03
C PRO A 305 -20.68 25.05 14.26
#